data_8e4e7f49330c5c2f3ffbb15d8936ed3f
#
_entry.id   8e4e7f49330c5c2f3ffbb15d8936ed3f
#
_cell.length_a   1.000
_cell.length_b   1.000
_cell.length_c   1.000
_cell.angle_alpha   90.00
_cell.angle_beta   90.00
_cell.angle_gamma   90.00
#
_symmetry.space_group_name_H-M   'P 1'
#
loop_
_entity.id
_entity.type
_entity.pdbx_description
1 polymer ?
#
loop_
_entity_poly.entity_id
_entity_poly.type
_entity_poly.pdbx_seq_one_letter_code
_entity_poly.pdbx_strand_id
1 'polypeptide(L)'
;MRILFFITTLLFIIPNMFGQKEYRLNSPDGKLEVTLYIGDRITYELTEEGHTLVAPSPLSVHLDNRTVWGNGSHLKRVSHRQANEVIPSPFYKRSEVKDVYNEMTLSFREHFNLIFRMYNEGMAYRFAATGNRPFKVTNEEAAFNFNKDYKSIVPYVKDGDKQPIEAQFSNSFENTYTHIAVSYTHLRAHETSAHL
;
A
#
# COMPACT_ATOMS: atom_id res chain seq x y z
N MET A 1 -25.43 24.04 -61.20
CA MET A 1 -25.39 22.91 -60.26
C MET A 1 -24.37 23.27 -59.18
N ARG A 2 -24.87 23.74 -58.02
CA ARG A 2 -24.00 24.18 -56.89
C ARG A 2 -23.88 23.01 -55.90
N ILE A 3 -22.68 22.48 -55.74
CA ILE A 3 -22.38 21.43 -54.78
C ILE A 3 -22.06 22.10 -53.44
N LEU A 4 -22.92 21.89 -52.46
CA LEU A 4 -22.74 22.37 -51.09
C LEU A 4 -21.90 21.33 -50.33
N PHE A 5 -20.66 21.69 -49.98
CA PHE A 5 -19.79 20.88 -49.10
C PHE A 5 -20.19 21.12 -47.63
N PHE A 6 -20.81 20.12 -47.02
CA PHE A 6 -20.97 20.09 -45.54
C PHE A 6 -19.67 19.62 -44.89
N ILE A 7 -18.98 20.55 -44.23
CA ILE A 7 -17.84 20.20 -43.36
C ILE A 7 -18.42 19.84 -41.98
N THR A 8 -18.48 18.55 -41.69
CA THR A 8 -18.85 18.05 -40.34
C THR A 8 -17.61 18.15 -39.44
N THR A 9 -17.58 19.18 -38.58
CA THR A 9 -16.56 19.34 -37.58
C THR A 9 -16.80 18.30 -36.48
N LEU A 10 -16.00 17.24 -36.47
CA LEU A 10 -16.00 16.22 -35.43
C LEU A 10 -15.31 16.80 -34.16
N LEU A 11 -16.12 17.20 -33.19
CA LEU A 11 -15.61 17.69 -31.90
C LEU A 11 -15.11 16.49 -31.09
N PHE A 12 -13.80 16.27 -31.09
CA PHE A 12 -13.16 15.31 -30.18
C PHE A 12 -13.28 15.86 -28.75
N ILE A 13 -14.21 15.34 -27.97
CA ILE A 13 -14.23 15.51 -26.52
C ILE A 13 -13.08 14.65 -25.98
N ILE A 14 -11.94 15.27 -25.72
CA ILE A 14 -10.85 14.65 -24.99
C ILE A 14 -11.32 14.58 -23.53
N PRO A 15 -11.57 13.37 -22.96
CA PRO A 15 -11.85 13.31 -21.53
C PRO A 15 -10.62 13.86 -20.81
N ASN A 16 -10.82 14.86 -19.93
CA ASN A 16 -9.82 15.31 -19.00
C ASN A 16 -9.47 14.09 -18.11
N MET A 17 -8.45 13.35 -18.49
CA MET A 17 -7.76 12.45 -17.58
C MET A 17 -7.11 13.37 -16.53
N PHE A 18 -7.74 13.51 -15.37
CA PHE A 18 -7.08 14.02 -14.18
C PHE A 18 -5.86 13.15 -13.97
N GLY A 19 -4.69 13.69 -14.32
CA GLY A 19 -3.45 12.93 -14.42
C GLY A 19 -3.05 12.39 -13.05
N GLN A 20 -3.22 11.09 -12.86
CA GLN A 20 -2.64 10.36 -11.75
C GLN A 20 -1.13 10.60 -11.76
N LYS A 21 -0.58 11.13 -10.66
CA LYS A 21 0.85 11.38 -10.53
C LYS A 21 1.54 10.11 -10.10
N GLU A 22 2.63 9.80 -10.77
CA GLU A 22 3.43 8.60 -10.54
C GLU A 22 4.76 8.95 -9.86
N TYR A 23 5.15 8.16 -8.86
CA TYR A 23 6.41 8.29 -8.13
C TYR A 23 7.04 6.91 -7.96
N ARG A 24 8.35 6.80 -8.24
CA ARG A 24 9.08 5.54 -8.20
C ARG A 24 10.20 5.57 -7.18
N LEU A 25 10.43 4.43 -6.55
CA LEU A 25 11.53 4.21 -5.61
C LEU A 25 12.10 2.81 -5.80
N ASN A 26 13.40 2.74 -6.04
CA ASN A 26 14.10 1.47 -6.25
C ASN A 26 14.79 1.02 -4.96
N SER A 27 15.00 -0.30 -4.84
CA SER A 27 15.92 -0.87 -3.86
C SER A 27 17.37 -0.39 -4.09
N PRO A 28 18.26 -0.47 -3.10
CA PRO A 28 19.66 -0.08 -3.26
C PRO A 28 20.38 -0.80 -4.40
N ASP A 29 20.05 -2.06 -4.66
CA ASP A 29 20.60 -2.85 -5.78
C ASP A 29 19.85 -2.68 -7.11
N GLY A 30 18.74 -1.91 -7.11
CA GLY A 30 17.94 -1.59 -8.29
C GLY A 30 17.03 -2.70 -8.81
N LYS A 31 16.93 -3.85 -8.12
CA LYS A 31 16.13 -4.98 -8.59
C LYS A 31 14.65 -4.83 -8.28
N LEU A 32 14.32 -4.33 -7.09
CA LEU A 32 12.95 -4.03 -6.69
C LEU A 32 12.62 -2.57 -6.99
N GLU A 33 11.42 -2.34 -7.51
CA GLU A 33 10.87 -1.01 -7.71
C GLU A 33 9.44 -0.96 -7.16
N VAL A 34 9.14 0.05 -6.33
CA VAL A 34 7.79 0.43 -6.00
C VAL A 34 7.38 1.64 -6.82
N THR A 35 6.23 1.55 -7.47
CA THR A 35 5.56 2.66 -8.14
C THR A 35 4.33 3.08 -7.35
N LEU A 36 4.26 4.35 -6.99
CA LEU A 36 3.14 4.95 -6.27
C LEU A 36 2.32 5.81 -7.21
N TYR A 37 1.04 5.61 -7.20
CA TYR A 37 0.07 6.36 -7.98
C TYR A 37 -0.76 7.23 -7.04
N ILE A 38 -0.66 8.55 -7.22
CA ILE A 38 -1.35 9.54 -6.40
C ILE A 38 -2.46 10.21 -7.23
N GLY A 39 -3.70 9.89 -6.89
CA GLY A 39 -4.92 10.39 -7.52
C GLY A 39 -6.05 10.47 -6.48
N ASP A 40 -7.28 10.12 -6.89
CA ASP A 40 -8.43 10.03 -5.99
C ASP A 40 -8.18 9.01 -4.85
N ARG A 41 -7.39 7.98 -5.14
CA ARG A 41 -6.88 7.03 -4.16
C ARG A 41 -5.37 6.90 -4.32
N ILE A 42 -4.69 6.60 -3.21
CA ILE A 42 -3.29 6.19 -3.24
C ILE A 42 -3.26 4.69 -3.53
N THR A 43 -2.53 4.30 -4.58
CA THR A 43 -2.24 2.90 -4.88
C THR A 43 -0.75 2.71 -5.09
N TYR A 44 -0.26 1.51 -4.87
CA TYR A 44 1.12 1.13 -5.14
C TYR A 44 1.19 -0.16 -5.94
N GLU A 45 2.26 -0.31 -6.69
CA GLU A 45 2.65 -1.53 -7.40
C GLU A 45 4.09 -1.87 -7.02
N LEU A 46 4.41 -3.15 -6.85
CA LEU A 46 5.77 -3.63 -6.60
C LEU A 46 6.21 -4.54 -7.73
N THR A 47 7.37 -4.26 -8.31
CA THR A 47 7.98 -5.06 -9.36
C THR A 47 9.38 -5.52 -8.97
N GLU A 48 9.82 -6.67 -9.49
CA GLU A 48 11.18 -7.18 -9.41
C GLU A 48 11.71 -7.42 -10.85
N GLU A 49 12.77 -6.73 -11.21
CA GLU A 49 13.36 -6.82 -12.56
C GLU A 49 12.29 -6.70 -13.68
N GLY A 50 11.31 -5.81 -13.48
CA GLY A 50 10.19 -5.58 -14.41
C GLY A 50 9.03 -6.58 -14.31
N HIS A 51 9.11 -7.58 -13.44
CA HIS A 51 8.02 -8.53 -13.20
C HIS A 51 7.17 -8.07 -12.03
N THR A 52 5.85 -7.95 -12.23
CA THR A 52 4.92 -7.55 -11.17
C THR A 52 4.84 -8.63 -10.08
N LEU A 53 5.19 -8.25 -8.83
CA LEU A 53 5.01 -9.05 -7.62
C LEU A 53 3.67 -8.71 -6.95
N VAL A 54 3.39 -7.41 -6.79
CA VAL A 54 2.14 -6.89 -6.25
C VAL A 54 1.56 -5.93 -7.29
N ALA A 55 0.40 -6.27 -7.82
CA ALA A 55 -0.36 -5.42 -8.76
C ALA A 55 -0.92 -4.18 -8.03
N PRO A 56 -1.42 -3.15 -8.73
CA PRO A 56 -1.93 -1.94 -8.12
C PRO A 56 -2.86 -2.21 -6.94
N SER A 57 -2.43 -1.80 -5.76
CA SER A 57 -3.02 -2.12 -4.46
C SER A 57 -3.29 -0.84 -3.68
N PRO A 58 -4.52 -0.61 -3.20
CA PRO A 58 -4.87 0.61 -2.47
C PRO A 58 -4.34 0.60 -1.05
N LEU A 59 -4.06 1.83 -0.56
CA LEU A 59 -3.65 2.11 0.81
C LEU A 59 -4.48 3.27 1.36
N SER A 60 -5.09 3.09 2.53
CA SER A 60 -5.74 4.17 3.26
C SER A 60 -5.82 3.92 4.76
N VAL A 61 -5.96 5.00 5.54
CA VAL A 61 -6.21 4.94 6.98
C VAL A 61 -7.45 5.77 7.31
N HIS A 62 -8.40 5.15 7.98
CA HIS A 62 -9.67 5.77 8.40
C HIS A 62 -9.55 6.29 9.83
N LEU A 63 -9.95 7.53 10.05
CA LEU A 63 -9.95 8.16 11.37
C LEU A 63 -11.36 8.29 11.90
N ASP A 64 -11.48 8.42 13.22
CA ASP A 64 -12.76 8.56 13.95
C ASP A 64 -13.56 9.82 13.57
N ASN A 65 -12.89 10.84 13.08
CA ASN A 65 -13.49 12.10 12.59
C ASN A 65 -13.96 12.02 11.13
N ARG A 66 -14.08 10.83 10.54
CA ARG A 66 -14.43 10.55 9.14
C ARG A 66 -13.38 10.99 8.11
N THR A 67 -12.22 11.43 8.53
CA THR A 67 -11.10 11.69 7.61
C THR A 67 -10.52 10.37 7.14
N VAL A 68 -10.20 10.28 5.85
CA VAL A 68 -9.51 9.12 5.28
C VAL A 68 -8.21 9.61 4.67
N TRP A 69 -7.09 9.20 5.25
CA TRP A 69 -5.78 9.40 4.64
C TRP A 69 -5.60 8.41 3.50
N GLY A 70 -5.23 8.89 2.33
CA GLY A 70 -5.07 8.06 1.14
C GLY A 70 -6.19 8.19 0.11
N ASN A 71 -7.35 8.78 0.48
CA ASN A 71 -8.44 9.05 -0.43
C ASN A 71 -8.64 10.56 -0.56
N GLY A 72 -8.62 11.09 -1.79
CA GLY A 72 -8.74 12.52 -2.06
C GLY A 72 -7.64 13.37 -1.43
N SER A 73 -6.50 12.78 -1.10
CA SER A 73 -5.41 13.44 -0.38
C SER A 73 -4.54 14.28 -1.32
N HIS A 74 -4.16 15.47 -0.85
CA HIS A 74 -3.42 16.45 -1.64
C HIS A 74 -1.93 16.40 -1.33
N LEU A 75 -1.15 15.87 -2.27
CA LEU A 75 0.30 15.80 -2.14
C LEU A 75 0.90 17.22 -2.12
N LYS A 76 1.71 17.51 -1.10
CA LYS A 76 2.41 18.77 -0.90
C LYS A 76 3.87 18.69 -1.33
N ARG A 77 4.57 17.62 -0.96
CA ARG A 77 6.02 17.46 -1.21
C ARG A 77 6.40 16.00 -1.25
N VAL A 78 7.42 15.69 -2.06
CA VAL A 78 8.13 14.42 -2.05
C VAL A 78 9.57 14.68 -1.67
N SER A 79 10.14 13.83 -0.83
CA SER A 79 11.55 13.85 -0.47
C SER A 79 12.11 12.44 -0.44
N HIS A 80 13.42 12.32 -0.70
CA HIS A 80 14.13 11.05 -0.75
C HIS A 80 15.26 11.06 0.27
N ARG A 81 15.55 9.89 0.83
CA ARG A 81 16.68 9.65 1.71
C ARG A 81 17.28 8.28 1.36
N GLN A 82 18.56 8.14 1.58
CA GLN A 82 19.26 6.85 1.55
C GLN A 82 19.89 6.63 2.92
N ALA A 83 19.86 5.39 3.39
CA ALA A 83 20.55 4.97 4.60
C ALA A 83 21.44 3.77 4.31
N ASN A 84 22.59 3.75 4.98
CA ASN A 84 23.52 2.62 5.02
C ASN A 84 24.14 2.63 6.41
N GLU A 85 23.38 2.11 7.35
CA GLU A 85 23.68 2.18 8.77
C GLU A 85 23.77 0.77 9.35
N VAL A 86 24.38 0.65 10.54
CA VAL A 86 24.42 -0.57 11.31
C VAL A 86 23.69 -0.31 12.63
N ILE A 87 22.64 -1.11 12.87
CA ILE A 87 21.84 -1.02 14.10
C ILE A 87 22.34 -2.08 15.08
N PRO A 88 22.80 -1.69 16.28
CA PRO A 88 23.11 -2.65 17.33
C PRO A 88 21.85 -3.37 17.80
N SER A 89 21.91 -4.69 17.85
CA SER A 89 20.76 -5.54 18.21
C SER A 89 21.13 -6.56 19.29
N PRO A 90 21.31 -6.13 20.55
CA PRO A 90 21.90 -6.97 21.63
C PRO A 90 21.01 -8.17 22.00
N PHE A 91 19.72 -8.17 21.67
CA PHE A 91 18.79 -9.24 22.02
C PHE A 91 18.40 -10.15 20.84
N TYR A 92 19.06 -9.99 19.69
CA TYR A 92 18.79 -10.80 18.51
C TYR A 92 19.93 -11.77 18.22
N LYS A 93 19.73 -12.75 17.33
CA LYS A 93 20.75 -13.73 16.92
C LYS A 93 22.04 -13.10 16.36
N ARG A 94 21.95 -11.89 15.85
CA ARG A 94 23.07 -11.09 15.37
C ARG A 94 23.17 -9.85 16.24
N SER A 95 24.37 -9.54 16.70
CA SER A 95 24.65 -8.34 17.51
C SER A 95 24.48 -7.04 16.73
N GLU A 96 24.54 -7.14 15.40
CA GLU A 96 24.41 -6.01 14.46
C GLU A 96 23.52 -6.39 13.29
N VAL A 97 22.68 -5.44 12.87
CA VAL A 97 21.83 -5.57 11.69
C VAL A 97 22.13 -4.41 10.74
N LYS A 98 22.41 -4.74 9.48
CA LYS A 98 22.57 -3.72 8.42
C LYS A 98 21.21 -3.14 8.09
N ASP A 99 21.09 -1.80 8.12
CA ASP A 99 19.91 -1.04 7.74
C ASP A 99 20.24 -0.22 6.49
N VAL A 100 20.09 -0.88 5.32
CA VAL A 100 20.45 -0.32 4.00
C VAL A 100 19.19 -0.22 3.17
N TYR A 101 18.74 1.02 2.91
CA TYR A 101 17.51 1.26 2.17
C TYR A 101 17.52 2.58 1.42
N ASN A 102 16.65 2.68 0.44
CA ASN A 102 16.18 3.93 -0.14
C ASN A 102 14.80 4.27 0.44
N GLU A 103 14.59 5.53 0.83
CA GLU A 103 13.33 6.01 1.41
C GLU A 103 12.73 7.13 0.57
N MET A 104 11.43 7.07 0.38
CA MET A 104 10.63 8.15 -0.19
C MET A 104 9.54 8.54 0.80
N THR A 105 9.50 9.83 1.14
CA THR A 105 8.46 10.42 1.99
C THR A 105 7.58 11.33 1.15
N LEU A 106 6.29 11.00 1.10
CA LEU A 106 5.24 11.80 0.50
C LEU A 106 4.51 12.55 1.62
N SER A 107 4.58 13.88 1.61
CA SER A 107 3.92 14.74 2.62
C SER A 107 2.62 15.29 2.05
N PHE A 108 1.52 15.16 2.80
CA PHE A 108 0.19 15.56 2.38
C PHE A 108 -0.32 16.77 3.19
N ARG A 109 -1.27 17.52 2.61
CA ARG A 109 -1.89 18.69 3.26
C ARG A 109 -2.77 18.29 4.45
N GLU A 110 -3.26 17.06 4.46
CA GLU A 110 -4.12 16.46 5.47
C GLU A 110 -3.34 16.04 6.73
N HIS A 111 -2.15 16.60 6.94
CA HIS A 111 -1.29 16.41 8.11
C HIS A 111 -0.80 14.99 8.33
N PHE A 112 -0.48 14.28 7.27
CA PHE A 112 0.22 13.02 7.34
C PHE A 112 1.34 12.91 6.29
N ASN A 113 2.26 12.01 6.55
CA ASN A 113 3.25 11.51 5.61
C ASN A 113 2.95 10.04 5.31
N LEU A 114 3.15 9.65 4.06
CA LEU A 114 3.27 8.25 3.66
C LEU A 114 4.73 8.01 3.31
N ILE A 115 5.36 7.07 4.02
CA ILE A 115 6.79 6.80 3.94
C ILE A 115 6.98 5.39 3.41
N PHE A 116 7.72 5.26 2.32
CA PHE A 116 8.14 3.99 1.75
C PHE A 116 9.64 3.79 1.92
N ARG A 117 10.02 2.57 2.29
CA ARG A 117 11.42 2.11 2.30
C ARG A 117 11.56 0.91 1.41
N MET A 118 12.56 0.95 0.54
CA MET A 118 12.94 -0.16 -0.31
C MET A 118 14.27 -0.72 0.16
N TYR A 119 14.24 -1.98 0.56
CA TYR A 119 15.39 -2.82 0.85
C TYR A 119 15.67 -3.75 -0.34
N ASN A 120 16.82 -4.40 -0.38
CA ASN A 120 17.09 -5.38 -1.43
C ASN A 120 16.18 -6.62 -1.35
N GLU A 121 15.70 -6.93 -0.15
CA GLU A 121 14.86 -8.09 0.11
C GLU A 121 13.36 -7.78 0.19
N GLY A 122 12.97 -6.49 0.07
CA GLY A 122 11.56 -6.15 0.18
C GLY A 122 11.24 -4.67 0.42
N MET A 123 9.99 -4.42 0.66
CA MET A 123 9.41 -3.10 0.85
C MET A 123 8.74 -2.98 2.22
N ALA A 124 8.84 -1.79 2.81
CA ALA A 124 8.05 -1.41 3.97
C ALA A 124 7.39 -0.05 3.74
N TYR A 125 6.20 0.16 4.30
CA TYR A 125 5.57 1.47 4.32
C TYR A 125 4.94 1.77 5.67
N ARG A 126 4.68 3.06 5.92
CA ARG A 126 3.91 3.52 7.07
C ARG A 126 3.23 4.86 6.81
N PHE A 127 2.08 5.05 7.42
CA PHE A 127 1.49 6.36 7.62
C PHE A 127 2.05 6.98 8.91
N ALA A 128 2.38 8.27 8.87
CA ALA A 128 2.89 9.03 10.01
C ALA A 128 2.16 10.36 10.11
N ALA A 129 1.47 10.59 11.22
CA ALA A 129 0.84 11.88 11.50
C ALA A 129 1.90 12.99 11.63
N THR A 130 1.61 14.17 11.10
CA THR A 130 2.48 15.36 11.21
C THR A 130 1.85 16.48 12.03
N GLY A 131 0.61 16.28 12.51
CA GLY A 131 -0.11 17.21 13.38
C GLY A 131 -0.01 16.81 14.85
N ASN A 132 -0.28 17.78 15.75
CA ASN A 132 -0.27 17.58 17.20
C ASN A 132 -1.67 17.26 17.77
N ARG A 133 -2.69 17.12 16.93
CA ARG A 133 -4.04 16.78 17.38
C ARG A 133 -4.15 15.28 17.60
N PRO A 134 -4.72 14.84 18.74
CA PRO A 134 -5.00 13.43 18.94
C PRO A 134 -6.05 12.97 17.92
N PHE A 135 -5.92 11.73 17.48
CA PHE A 135 -6.85 11.06 16.58
C PHE A 135 -6.91 9.58 16.93
N LYS A 136 -7.96 8.92 16.52
CA LYS A 136 -8.12 7.47 16.66
C LYS A 136 -8.22 6.87 15.27
N VAL A 137 -7.43 5.84 15.01
CA VAL A 137 -7.57 5.02 13.79
C VAL A 137 -8.72 4.05 14.03
N THR A 138 -9.66 4.02 13.12
CA THR A 138 -10.82 3.13 13.14
C THR A 138 -10.68 1.97 12.18
N ASN A 139 -9.95 2.15 11.07
CA ASN A 139 -9.69 1.12 10.08
C ASN A 139 -8.42 1.45 9.27
N GLU A 140 -7.80 0.44 8.69
CA GLU A 140 -6.71 0.55 7.73
C GLU A 140 -7.02 -0.34 6.52
N GLU A 141 -6.88 0.21 5.31
CA GLU A 141 -6.89 -0.54 4.08
C GLU A 141 -5.45 -0.79 3.65
N ALA A 142 -5.00 -2.02 3.81
CA ALA A 142 -3.67 -2.50 3.46
C ALA A 142 -3.81 -3.66 2.48
N ALA A 143 -4.04 -3.36 1.20
CA ALA A 143 -4.24 -4.38 0.19
C ALA A 143 -2.91 -4.85 -0.42
N PHE A 144 -2.87 -6.12 -0.78
CA PHE A 144 -1.78 -6.78 -1.49
C PHE A 144 -2.38 -7.62 -2.61
N ASN A 145 -2.57 -7.01 -3.79
CA ASN A 145 -3.13 -7.67 -4.95
C ASN A 145 -2.03 -8.42 -5.70
N PHE A 146 -2.06 -9.73 -5.65
CA PHE A 146 -1.10 -10.55 -6.39
C PHE A 146 -1.60 -10.78 -7.83
N ASN A 147 -0.68 -10.88 -8.77
CA ASN A 147 -0.99 -11.12 -10.18
C ASN A 147 -1.31 -12.59 -10.50
N LYS A 148 -1.13 -13.49 -9.53
CA LYS A 148 -1.39 -14.94 -9.61
C LYS A 148 -1.94 -15.44 -8.30
N ASP A 149 -2.60 -16.58 -8.35
CA ASP A 149 -3.07 -17.30 -7.17
C ASP A 149 -1.93 -18.13 -6.57
N TYR A 150 -1.08 -17.48 -5.78
CA TYR A 150 0.05 -18.11 -5.11
C TYR A 150 -0.37 -19.02 -3.97
N LYS A 151 0.46 -20.02 -3.65
CA LYS A 151 0.33 -20.78 -2.42
C LYS A 151 0.69 -19.92 -1.22
N SER A 152 -0.16 -19.94 -0.22
CA SER A 152 -0.02 -19.19 1.02
C SER A 152 0.04 -20.15 2.20
N ILE A 153 0.79 -19.76 3.23
CA ILE A 153 0.91 -20.50 4.50
C ILE A 153 0.35 -19.59 5.58
N VAL A 154 -0.84 -19.92 6.09
CA VAL A 154 -1.61 -19.05 6.98
C VAL A 154 -1.80 -19.70 8.34
N PRO A 155 -1.42 -19.06 9.45
CA PRO A 155 -1.80 -19.48 10.79
C PRO A 155 -3.23 -18.99 11.08
N TYR A 156 -4.20 -19.87 11.01
CA TYR A 156 -5.54 -19.54 11.51
C TYR A 156 -5.57 -19.61 13.03
N VAL A 157 -6.31 -18.69 13.65
CA VAL A 157 -6.65 -18.85 15.07
C VAL A 157 -7.55 -20.07 15.24
N LYS A 158 -7.43 -20.76 16.37
CA LYS A 158 -8.28 -21.89 16.70
C LYS A 158 -9.74 -21.44 16.65
N ASP A 159 -10.56 -22.20 15.91
CA ASP A 159 -11.97 -21.90 15.66
C ASP A 159 -12.24 -20.48 15.08
N GLY A 160 -11.24 -19.91 14.37
CA GLY A 160 -11.31 -18.56 13.84
C GLY A 160 -12.44 -18.31 12.84
N ASP A 161 -12.94 -19.35 12.19
CA ASP A 161 -14.12 -19.32 11.32
C ASP A 161 -15.46 -19.23 12.08
N LYS A 162 -15.46 -19.55 13.37
CA LYS A 162 -16.63 -19.56 14.25
C LYS A 162 -16.63 -18.44 15.29
N GLN A 163 -15.53 -17.69 15.40
CA GLN A 163 -15.38 -16.63 16.39
C GLN A 163 -15.60 -15.26 15.77
N PRO A 164 -16.16 -14.29 16.52
CA PRO A 164 -16.16 -12.88 16.12
C PRO A 164 -14.73 -12.42 15.81
N ILE A 165 -14.59 -11.51 14.87
CA ILE A 165 -13.27 -11.05 14.42
C ILE A 165 -12.43 -10.47 15.57
N GLU A 166 -13.06 -9.78 16.51
CA GLU A 166 -12.38 -9.19 17.66
C GLU A 166 -11.74 -10.25 18.56
N ALA A 167 -12.34 -11.45 18.65
CA ALA A 167 -11.79 -12.56 19.41
C ALA A 167 -10.58 -13.19 18.72
N GLN A 168 -10.42 -13.01 17.41
CA GLN A 168 -9.30 -13.53 16.65
C GLN A 168 -7.99 -12.78 16.91
N PHE A 169 -8.07 -11.51 17.30
CA PHE A 169 -6.90 -10.69 17.61
C PHE A 169 -6.33 -10.92 19.02
N SER A 170 -7.05 -11.63 19.87
CA SER A 170 -6.64 -11.92 21.27
C SER A 170 -6.03 -13.31 21.44
N ASN A 171 -5.49 -13.88 20.36
CA ASN A 171 -4.97 -15.23 20.36
C ASN A 171 -3.45 -15.28 20.13
N SER A 172 -2.78 -16.31 20.65
CA SER A 172 -1.33 -16.46 20.58
C SER A 172 -0.80 -16.90 19.22
N PHE A 173 -1.61 -17.20 18.24
CA PHE A 173 -1.23 -17.73 16.91
C PHE A 173 -0.37 -19.00 16.94
N GLU A 174 -0.36 -19.73 18.05
CA GLU A 174 0.34 -21.01 18.21
C GLU A 174 -0.45 -22.16 17.59
N ASN A 175 -0.82 -22.00 16.32
CA ASN A 175 -1.63 -22.98 15.63
C ASN A 175 -0.88 -23.62 14.46
N THR A 176 -1.36 -24.76 13.99
CA THR A 176 -0.81 -25.41 12.80
C THR A 176 -1.06 -24.53 11.58
N TYR A 177 -0.03 -24.32 10.79
CA TYR A 177 -0.13 -23.56 9.55
C TYR A 177 -0.91 -24.35 8.50
N THR A 178 -1.82 -23.65 7.83
CA THR A 178 -2.62 -24.21 6.73
C THR A 178 -2.08 -23.72 5.40
N HIS A 179 -1.91 -24.65 4.46
CA HIS A 179 -1.52 -24.34 3.08
C HIS A 179 -2.78 -24.08 2.26
N ILE A 180 -2.93 -22.86 1.76
CA ILE A 180 -4.09 -22.44 0.95
C ILE A 180 -3.62 -21.57 -0.22
N ALA A 181 -4.46 -21.40 -1.23
CA ALA A 181 -4.22 -20.39 -2.25
C ALA A 181 -4.56 -18.99 -1.73
N VAL A 182 -3.86 -17.96 -2.23
CA VAL A 182 -4.07 -16.56 -1.82
C VAL A 182 -5.53 -16.14 -2.03
N SER A 183 -6.20 -16.61 -3.09
CA SER A 183 -7.61 -16.32 -3.36
C SER A 183 -8.55 -16.72 -2.19
N TYR A 184 -8.18 -17.70 -1.40
CA TYR A 184 -8.93 -18.07 -0.19
C TYR A 184 -8.65 -17.17 1.02
N THR A 185 -7.57 -16.40 1.03
CA THR A 185 -7.27 -15.47 2.12
C THR A 185 -8.12 -14.21 2.04
N HIS A 186 -8.51 -13.79 0.85
CA HIS A 186 -9.31 -12.56 0.62
C HIS A 186 -10.71 -12.63 1.23
N LEU A 187 -11.33 -13.79 1.22
CA LEU A 187 -12.68 -13.98 1.76
C LEU A 187 -12.80 -13.59 3.23
N ARG A 188 -11.69 -13.52 3.96
CA ARG A 188 -11.68 -13.18 5.39
C ARG A 188 -11.19 -11.74 5.67
N ALA A 189 -10.26 -11.24 4.90
CA ALA A 189 -9.78 -9.86 5.05
C ALA A 189 -10.81 -8.82 4.57
N HIS A 190 -11.60 -9.15 3.52
CA HIS A 190 -12.65 -8.27 3.01
C HIS A 190 -13.95 -8.31 3.81
N GLU A 191 -14.31 -9.45 4.36
CA GLU A 191 -15.49 -9.54 5.23
C GLU A 191 -15.34 -8.71 6.49
N THR A 192 -14.12 -8.49 6.96
CA THR A 192 -13.83 -7.63 8.11
C THR A 192 -13.96 -6.14 7.82
N SER A 193 -13.80 -5.73 6.56
CA SER A 193 -13.93 -4.33 6.14
C SER A 193 -15.36 -3.93 5.76
N ALA A 194 -16.23 -4.90 5.50
CA ALA A 194 -17.60 -4.65 5.03
C ALA A 194 -18.65 -4.61 6.16
N HIS A 195 -18.29 -4.94 7.39
CA HIS A 195 -19.21 -5.04 8.53
C HIS A 195 -18.86 -4.15 9.72
N LEU A 196 -17.98 -3.14 9.50
CA LEU A 196 -17.69 -2.11 10.52
C LEU A 196 -18.24 -0.75 10.12
#